data_4f9e1e5b637799b0ca06e59def20af4e
#
_entry.id   4f9e1e5b637799b0ca06e59def20af4e
#
_cell.length_a   1.000
_cell.length_b   1.000
_cell.length_c   1.000
_cell.angle_alpha   90.00
_cell.angle_beta   90.00
_cell.angle_gamma   90.00
#
_symmetry.space_group_name_H-M   'P 1'
#
loop_
_entity.id
_entity.type
_entity.pdbx_description
1 polymer ?
#
loop_
_entity_poly.entity_id
_entity_poly.type
_entity_poly.pdbx_seq_one_letter_code
_entity_poly.pdbx_strand_id
1 'polypeptide(L)'
;MKRGLLLIDRGSKEREASEELETICKEVKKKGGYAFADYCFLEVTLPYIDDGMKKCLESDIDALTIVPYFLYPGKKVKAAVTEAMKYQSSTKVKFLVTKPMSMHMTLVKLVESRIKSALDKGGVSLPDKKIDVLVIGHGSKEEGGLCFCRVLFPRGNVTIHR
;
A
#
# COMPACT_ATOMS: atom_id res chain seq x y z
N MET A 1 23.11 -8.89 -9.88
CA MET A 1 22.68 -7.70 -9.11
C MET A 1 21.75 -8.17 -7.99
N LYS A 2 22.22 -8.08 -6.75
CA LYS A 2 21.42 -8.43 -5.56
C LYS A 2 20.49 -7.29 -5.23
N ARG A 3 19.19 -7.55 -5.17
CA ARG A 3 18.17 -6.52 -4.89
C ARG A 3 17.65 -6.63 -3.47
N GLY A 4 17.58 -5.50 -2.78
CA GLY A 4 16.87 -5.33 -1.52
C GLY A 4 15.48 -4.74 -1.72
N LEU A 5 14.60 -4.95 -0.74
CA LEU A 5 13.25 -4.39 -0.66
C LEU A 5 13.08 -3.72 0.70
N LEU A 6 12.53 -2.52 0.72
CA LEU A 6 12.06 -1.85 1.94
C LEU A 6 10.62 -1.40 1.75
N LEU A 7 9.72 -1.93 2.56
CA LEU A 7 8.34 -1.45 2.64
C LEU A 7 8.28 -0.34 3.70
N ILE A 8 7.71 0.80 3.36
CA ILE A 8 7.52 1.92 4.30
C ILE A 8 6.03 2.18 4.44
N ASP A 9 5.49 1.93 5.62
CA ASP A 9 4.11 2.25 5.97
C ASP A 9 4.04 3.46 6.92
N ARG A 10 2.86 3.96 7.16
CA ARG A 10 2.65 5.04 8.12
C ARG A 10 2.96 4.59 9.55
N GLY A 11 2.56 3.39 9.90
CA GLY A 11 2.53 2.86 11.25
C GLY A 11 1.14 2.93 11.89
N SER A 12 0.91 2.01 12.81
CA SER A 12 -0.31 1.88 13.61
C SER A 12 0.03 1.52 15.05
N LYS A 13 -0.86 1.82 15.98
CA LYS A 13 -0.79 1.31 17.36
C LYS A 13 -1.29 -0.12 17.46
N GLU A 14 -2.03 -0.58 16.47
CA GLU A 14 -2.57 -1.94 16.40
C GLU A 14 -1.47 -2.90 15.98
N ARG A 15 -1.23 -3.92 16.79
CA ARG A 15 -0.19 -4.92 16.56
C ARG A 15 -0.42 -5.70 15.28
N GLU A 16 -1.66 -6.01 14.99
CA GLU A 16 -2.09 -6.77 13.81
C GLU A 16 -1.64 -6.09 12.51
N ALA A 17 -1.65 -4.76 12.45
CA ALA A 17 -1.21 -4.02 11.27
C ALA A 17 0.29 -4.23 10.99
N SER A 18 1.11 -4.33 12.03
CA SER A 18 2.54 -4.62 11.89
C SER A 18 2.79 -6.07 11.46
N GLU A 19 2.06 -7.02 12.00
CA GLU A 19 2.13 -8.45 11.66
C GLU A 19 1.69 -8.70 10.19
N GLU A 20 0.65 -7.99 9.73
CA GLU A 20 0.24 -8.01 8.32
C GLU A 20 1.36 -7.48 7.40
N LEU A 21 1.95 -6.34 7.74
CA LEU A 21 3.03 -5.75 6.92
C LEU A 21 4.25 -6.68 6.86
N GLU A 22 4.62 -7.30 7.97
CA GLU A 22 5.69 -8.30 8.03
C GLU A 22 5.41 -9.49 7.10
N THR A 23 4.17 -10.00 7.15
CA THR A 23 3.73 -11.10 6.29
C THR A 23 3.80 -10.73 4.81
N ILE A 24 3.31 -9.54 4.46
CA ILE A 24 3.38 -9.02 3.09
C ILE A 24 4.82 -8.86 2.64
N CYS A 25 5.70 -8.33 3.51
CA CYS A 25 7.12 -8.19 3.20
C CYS A 25 7.77 -9.54 2.87
N LYS A 26 7.51 -10.58 3.67
CA LYS A 26 8.00 -11.95 3.44
C LYS A 26 7.51 -12.52 2.10
N GLU A 27 6.24 -12.35 1.80
CA GLU A 27 5.64 -12.82 0.54
C GLU A 27 6.20 -12.09 -0.68
N VAL A 28 6.34 -10.77 -0.61
CA VAL A 28 6.91 -9.97 -1.71
C VAL A 28 8.38 -10.31 -1.91
N LYS A 29 9.16 -10.51 -0.83
CA LYS A 29 10.55 -11.00 -0.90
C LYS A 29 10.63 -12.27 -1.71
N LYS A 30 9.83 -13.28 -1.35
CA LYS A 30 9.81 -14.59 -1.99
C LYS A 30 9.43 -14.51 -3.46
N LYS A 31 8.31 -13.84 -3.77
CA LYS A 31 7.77 -13.71 -5.13
C LYS A 31 8.65 -12.85 -6.04
N GLY A 32 9.25 -11.81 -5.49
CA GLY A 32 10.12 -10.88 -6.23
C GLY A 32 11.57 -11.31 -6.35
N GLY A 33 11.99 -12.39 -5.68
CA GLY A 33 13.36 -12.85 -5.66
C GLY A 33 14.33 -11.84 -5.05
N TYR A 34 13.91 -11.11 -4.01
CA TYR A 34 14.77 -10.16 -3.32
C TYR A 34 15.75 -10.89 -2.39
N ALA A 35 17.03 -10.53 -2.45
CA ALA A 35 18.06 -11.08 -1.56
C ALA A 35 17.81 -10.68 -0.11
N PHE A 36 17.43 -9.43 0.10
CA PHE A 36 17.06 -8.88 1.42
C PHE A 36 15.70 -8.20 1.33
N ALA A 37 14.91 -8.24 2.39
CA ALA A 37 13.70 -7.43 2.52
C ALA A 37 13.42 -7.14 3.99
N ASP A 38 13.02 -5.90 4.25
CA ASP A 38 12.58 -5.44 5.56
C ASP A 38 11.43 -4.44 5.42
N TYR A 39 10.86 -4.04 6.53
CA TYR A 39 9.81 -3.03 6.60
C TYR A 39 10.12 -2.03 7.72
N CYS A 40 9.57 -0.83 7.59
CA CYS A 40 9.66 0.21 8.60
C CYS A 40 8.45 1.15 8.55
N PHE A 41 8.39 2.05 9.50
CA PHE A 41 7.28 2.98 9.65
C PHE A 41 7.77 4.42 9.62
N LEU A 42 6.93 5.30 9.07
CA LEU A 42 7.19 6.75 9.08
C LEU A 42 7.04 7.33 10.47
N GLU A 43 6.04 6.83 11.23
CA GLU A 43 5.67 7.34 12.56
C GLU A 43 4.94 6.26 13.35
N VAL A 44 4.51 6.56 14.57
CA VAL A 44 3.62 5.77 15.44
C VAL A 44 4.28 4.57 16.11
N THR A 45 4.99 3.71 15.37
CA THR A 45 5.59 2.48 15.90
C THR A 45 6.96 2.19 15.28
N LEU A 46 7.76 1.41 15.96
CA LEU A 46 9.08 0.94 15.50
C LEU A 46 8.94 -0.29 14.58
N PRO A 47 9.97 -0.56 13.72
CA PRO A 47 11.17 0.28 13.49
C PRO A 47 10.87 1.50 12.62
N TYR A 48 11.59 2.59 12.85
CA TYR A 48 11.46 3.78 12.01
C TYR A 48 12.28 3.67 10.71
N ILE A 49 12.11 4.65 9.80
CA ILE A 49 12.77 4.65 8.48
C ILE A 49 14.30 4.56 8.62
N ASP A 50 14.88 5.25 9.61
CA ASP A 50 16.32 5.20 9.85
C ASP A 50 16.83 3.78 10.19
N ASP A 51 16.08 3.04 10.99
CA ASP A 51 16.43 1.66 11.36
C ASP A 51 16.32 0.73 10.15
N GLY A 52 15.23 0.86 9.38
CA GLY A 52 15.01 0.07 8.17
C GLY A 52 16.06 0.35 7.10
N MET A 53 16.40 1.63 6.89
CA MET A 53 17.44 2.02 5.94
C MET A 53 18.82 1.49 6.34
N LYS A 54 19.22 1.63 7.61
CA LYS A 54 20.49 1.08 8.11
C LYS A 54 20.60 -0.42 7.85
N LYS A 55 19.60 -1.19 8.24
CA LYS A 55 19.59 -2.65 8.01
C LYS A 55 19.70 -3.01 6.52
N CYS A 56 18.99 -2.27 5.65
CA CYS A 56 19.08 -2.48 4.22
C CYS A 56 20.49 -2.19 3.68
N LEU A 57 21.13 -1.11 4.15
CA LEU A 57 22.45 -0.69 3.68
C LEU A 57 23.58 -1.53 4.25
N GLU A 58 23.40 -2.17 5.40
CA GLU A 58 24.32 -3.14 5.99
C GLU A 58 24.23 -4.51 5.30
N SER A 59 23.15 -4.76 4.54
CA SER A 59 23.00 -6.00 3.78
C SER A 59 23.78 -5.93 2.45
N ASP A 60 24.20 -7.09 1.94
CA ASP A 60 24.96 -7.22 0.69
C ASP A 60 24.03 -7.10 -0.52
N ILE A 61 23.64 -5.85 -0.86
CA ILE A 61 22.76 -5.52 -1.97
C ILE A 61 23.36 -4.44 -2.90
N ASP A 62 23.06 -4.53 -4.18
CA ASP A 62 23.49 -3.56 -5.20
C ASP A 62 22.44 -2.47 -5.43
N ALA A 63 21.17 -2.83 -5.22
CA ALA A 63 20.03 -1.90 -5.40
C ALA A 63 18.96 -2.14 -4.34
N LEU A 64 18.33 -1.06 -3.87
CA LEU A 64 17.23 -1.08 -2.91
C LEU A 64 15.94 -0.56 -3.57
N THR A 65 14.93 -1.42 -3.60
CA THR A 65 13.58 -1.01 -4.00
C THR A 65 12.83 -0.52 -2.78
N ILE A 66 12.48 0.76 -2.76
CA ILE A 66 11.71 1.41 -1.69
C ILE A 66 10.25 1.49 -2.14
N VAL A 67 9.37 0.90 -1.36
CA VAL A 67 7.94 0.83 -1.65
C VAL A 67 7.17 1.60 -0.58
N PRO A 68 6.65 2.80 -0.90
CA PRO A 68 5.72 3.49 -0.03
C PRO A 68 4.40 2.70 0.05
N TYR A 69 4.21 1.96 1.14
CA TYR A 69 3.04 1.10 1.35
C TYR A 69 1.85 1.91 1.87
N PHE A 70 1.34 2.80 1.01
CA PHE A 70 0.22 3.70 1.29
C PHE A 70 -0.86 3.54 0.23
N LEU A 71 -2.11 3.55 0.66
CA LEU A 71 -3.25 3.45 -0.27
C LEU A 71 -3.35 4.67 -1.19
N TYR A 72 -3.02 5.87 -0.70
CA TYR A 72 -3.20 7.12 -1.45
C TYR A 72 -1.91 7.95 -1.47
N PRO A 73 -1.65 8.67 -2.57
CA PRO A 73 -0.60 9.68 -2.59
C PRO A 73 -0.96 10.82 -1.61
N GLY A 74 0.05 11.48 -1.05
CA GLY A 74 -0.17 12.60 -0.13
C GLY A 74 1.09 12.99 0.63
N LYS A 75 0.94 13.90 1.59
CA LYS A 75 2.06 14.44 2.39
C LYS A 75 2.87 13.37 3.09
N LYS A 76 2.22 12.32 3.60
CA LYS A 76 2.90 11.22 4.30
C LYS A 76 3.77 10.38 3.36
N VAL A 77 3.31 10.12 2.13
CA VAL A 77 4.13 9.46 1.10
C VAL A 77 5.35 10.28 0.76
N LYS A 78 5.15 11.60 0.52
CA LYS A 78 6.27 12.52 0.25
C LYS A 78 7.26 12.54 1.40
N ALA A 79 6.80 12.63 2.65
CA ALA A 79 7.65 12.62 3.84
C ALA A 79 8.44 11.30 3.94
N ALA A 80 7.80 10.15 3.78
CA ALA A 80 8.44 8.84 3.84
C ALA A 80 9.54 8.68 2.78
N VAL A 81 9.24 9.06 1.53
CA VAL A 81 10.23 9.01 0.45
C VAL A 81 11.37 9.99 0.69
N THR A 82 11.08 11.22 1.11
CA THR A 82 12.11 12.23 1.40
C THR A 82 13.06 11.75 2.49
N GLU A 83 12.53 11.14 3.56
CA GLU A 83 13.33 10.61 4.67
C GLU A 83 14.26 9.49 4.20
N ALA A 84 13.73 8.51 3.47
CA ALA A 84 14.53 7.41 2.92
C ALA A 84 15.60 7.91 1.92
N MET A 85 15.29 8.90 1.08
CA MET A 85 16.21 9.42 0.08
C MET A 85 17.39 10.21 0.65
N LYS A 86 17.36 10.63 1.91
CA LYS A 86 18.53 11.26 2.58
C LYS A 86 19.76 10.36 2.57
N TYR A 87 19.57 9.07 2.56
CA TYR A 87 20.65 8.09 2.57
C TYR A 87 21.31 7.88 1.20
N GLN A 88 20.72 8.36 0.09
CA GLN A 88 21.23 8.09 -1.26
C GLN A 88 22.67 8.62 -1.45
N SER A 89 22.99 9.79 -0.87
CA SER A 89 24.32 10.40 -1.02
C SER A 89 25.43 9.69 -0.22
N SER A 90 25.07 8.89 0.78
CA SER A 90 26.03 8.20 1.66
C SER A 90 26.31 6.75 1.24
N THR A 91 25.73 6.29 0.13
CA THR A 91 25.88 4.89 -0.31
C THR A 91 26.06 4.77 -1.82
N LYS A 92 26.68 3.65 -2.24
CA LYS A 92 26.72 3.23 -3.65
C LYS A 92 25.51 2.39 -4.08
N VAL A 93 24.67 1.97 -3.14
CA VAL A 93 23.46 1.20 -3.42
C VAL A 93 22.49 2.08 -4.21
N LYS A 94 22.00 1.59 -5.33
CA LYS A 94 21.05 2.32 -6.19
C LYS A 94 19.64 2.23 -5.60
N PHE A 95 19.00 3.38 -5.33
CA PHE A 95 17.62 3.42 -4.86
C PHE A 95 16.63 3.48 -6.02
N LEU A 96 15.57 2.67 -5.92
CA LEU A 96 14.46 2.60 -6.85
C LEU A 96 13.17 2.80 -6.04
N VAL A 97 12.51 3.94 -6.22
CA VAL A 97 11.27 4.25 -5.50
C VAL A 97 10.08 3.93 -6.36
N THR A 98 9.13 3.15 -5.85
CA THR A 98 7.88 2.84 -6.54
C THR A 98 6.82 3.91 -6.29
N LYS A 99 5.75 3.88 -7.07
CA LYS A 99 4.51 4.59 -6.73
C LYS A 99 3.85 3.93 -5.51
N PRO A 100 3.03 4.67 -4.73
CA PRO A 100 2.19 4.07 -3.69
C PRO A 100 1.13 3.14 -4.33
N MET A 101 0.38 2.39 -3.52
CA MET A 101 -0.64 1.42 -3.98
C MET A 101 -1.68 2.04 -4.89
N SER A 102 -2.19 3.22 -4.54
CA SER A 102 -3.00 4.12 -5.35
C SER A 102 -4.06 3.43 -6.24
N MET A 103 -4.28 3.95 -7.44
CA MET A 103 -5.32 3.53 -8.39
C MET A 103 -4.97 2.23 -9.17
N HIS A 104 -4.38 1.24 -8.52
CA HIS A 104 -4.06 -0.01 -9.20
C HIS A 104 -5.31 -0.88 -9.39
N MET A 105 -5.50 -1.43 -10.59
CA MET A 105 -6.68 -2.24 -10.94
C MET A 105 -6.89 -3.46 -10.02
N THR A 106 -5.84 -3.98 -9.40
CA THR A 106 -5.95 -5.06 -8.41
C THR A 106 -6.75 -4.62 -7.18
N LEU A 107 -6.62 -3.35 -6.74
CA LEU A 107 -7.43 -2.82 -5.64
C LEU A 107 -8.91 -2.70 -6.02
N VAL A 108 -9.21 -2.30 -7.27
CA VAL A 108 -10.58 -2.28 -7.76
C VAL A 108 -11.19 -3.67 -7.72
N LYS A 109 -10.48 -4.69 -8.24
CA LYS A 109 -10.93 -6.09 -8.18
C LYS A 109 -11.10 -6.60 -6.76
N LEU A 110 -10.24 -6.18 -5.82
CA LEU A 110 -10.38 -6.53 -4.41
C LEU A 110 -11.66 -5.94 -3.82
N VAL A 111 -11.96 -4.67 -4.11
CA VAL A 111 -13.22 -4.01 -3.66
C VAL A 111 -14.43 -4.74 -4.24
N GLU A 112 -14.44 -5.07 -5.53
CA GLU A 112 -15.50 -5.86 -6.15
C GLU A 112 -15.70 -7.21 -5.46
N SER A 113 -14.62 -7.92 -5.19
CA SER A 113 -14.65 -9.21 -4.49
C SER A 113 -15.24 -9.07 -3.08
N ARG A 114 -14.87 -8.01 -2.33
CA ARG A 114 -15.40 -7.74 -0.99
C ARG A 114 -16.90 -7.43 -1.03
N ILE A 115 -17.35 -6.65 -2.02
CA ILE A 115 -18.77 -6.34 -2.22
C ILE A 115 -19.54 -7.64 -2.50
N LYS A 116 -19.10 -8.46 -3.45
CA LYS A 116 -19.73 -9.75 -3.77
C LYS A 116 -19.83 -10.63 -2.52
N SER A 117 -18.75 -10.79 -1.79
CA SER A 117 -18.74 -11.60 -0.56
C SER A 117 -19.71 -11.07 0.51
N ALA A 118 -19.90 -9.76 0.61
CA ALA A 118 -20.86 -9.17 1.55
C ALA A 118 -22.31 -9.44 1.13
N LEU A 119 -22.60 -9.38 -0.16
CA LEU A 119 -23.92 -9.69 -0.72
C LEU A 119 -24.28 -11.15 -0.54
N ASP A 120 -23.35 -12.06 -0.84
CA ASP A 120 -23.52 -13.51 -0.65
C ASP A 120 -23.84 -13.85 0.82
N LYS A 121 -23.10 -13.27 1.77
CA LYS A 121 -23.34 -13.43 3.21
C LYS A 121 -24.67 -12.83 3.66
N GLY A 122 -25.12 -11.77 3.02
CA GLY A 122 -26.42 -11.13 3.28
C GLY A 122 -27.61 -11.82 2.61
N GLY A 123 -27.39 -12.91 1.87
CA GLY A 123 -28.46 -13.61 1.13
C GLY A 123 -29.07 -12.79 -0.01
N VAL A 124 -28.32 -11.78 -0.52
CA VAL A 124 -28.77 -10.90 -1.60
C VAL A 124 -28.30 -11.44 -2.94
N SER A 125 -29.24 -11.99 -3.73
CA SER A 125 -28.93 -12.44 -5.10
C SER A 125 -28.81 -11.25 -6.06
N LEU A 126 -27.73 -11.23 -6.86
CA LEU A 126 -27.36 -10.11 -7.72
C LEU A 126 -28.16 -9.93 -9.03
N PRO A 127 -28.87 -10.90 -9.63
CA PRO A 127 -29.38 -10.66 -10.97
C PRO A 127 -30.54 -9.65 -11.07
N ASP A 128 -31.32 -9.46 -10.01
CA ASP A 128 -32.64 -8.79 -10.14
C ASP A 128 -32.82 -7.50 -9.36
N LYS A 129 -31.83 -7.04 -8.59
CA LYS A 129 -31.95 -5.81 -7.78
C LYS A 129 -30.84 -4.82 -8.10
N LYS A 130 -31.23 -3.56 -8.28
CA LYS A 130 -30.28 -2.44 -8.25
C LYS A 130 -29.77 -2.30 -6.81
N ILE A 131 -28.44 -2.40 -6.65
CA ILE A 131 -27.79 -2.26 -5.35
C ILE A 131 -26.96 -1.00 -5.36
N ASP A 132 -27.20 -0.14 -4.40
CA ASP A 132 -26.36 1.03 -4.15
C ASP A 132 -25.24 0.64 -3.19
N VAL A 133 -24.00 0.96 -3.56
CA VAL A 133 -22.82 0.76 -2.71
C VAL A 133 -22.27 2.10 -2.29
N LEU A 134 -22.21 2.34 -0.99
CA LEU A 134 -21.58 3.53 -0.42
C LEU A 134 -20.12 3.21 -0.11
N VAL A 135 -19.21 3.89 -0.79
CA VAL A 135 -17.77 3.82 -0.49
C VAL A 135 -17.42 4.98 0.44
N ILE A 136 -16.94 4.65 1.64
CA ILE A 136 -16.55 5.62 2.66
C ILE A 136 -15.03 5.69 2.73
N GLY A 137 -14.48 6.90 2.58
CA GLY A 137 -13.06 7.17 2.74
C GLY A 137 -12.85 8.21 3.86
N HIS A 138 -11.64 8.24 4.39
CA HIS A 138 -11.22 9.22 5.40
C HIS A 138 -11.24 10.67 4.88
N GLY A 139 -11.17 10.85 3.56
CA GLY A 139 -11.02 12.14 2.91
C GLY A 139 -9.60 12.70 2.97
N SER A 140 -9.34 13.71 2.17
CA SER A 140 -8.09 14.47 2.14
C SER A 140 -8.39 15.93 1.83
N LYS A 141 -7.58 16.84 2.38
CA LYS A 141 -7.62 18.27 2.05
C LYS A 141 -6.89 18.61 0.75
N GLU A 142 -6.18 17.65 0.16
CA GLU A 142 -5.48 17.86 -1.11
C GLU A 142 -6.44 17.69 -2.29
N GLU A 143 -6.21 18.43 -3.38
CA GLU A 143 -6.96 18.28 -4.63
C GLU A 143 -6.88 16.82 -5.12
N GLY A 144 -8.04 16.19 -5.36
CA GLY A 144 -8.17 14.77 -5.68
C GLY A 144 -8.47 13.87 -4.49
N GLY A 145 -8.64 14.40 -3.28
CA GLY A 145 -9.17 13.67 -2.12
C GLY A 145 -10.56 13.12 -2.45
N LEU A 146 -10.78 11.84 -2.15
CA LEU A 146 -12.02 11.13 -2.46
C LEU A 146 -13.24 11.86 -1.91
N CYS A 147 -14.03 12.42 -2.80
CA CYS A 147 -15.42 12.72 -2.56
C CYS A 147 -16.21 11.40 -2.52
N PHE A 148 -17.35 11.40 -1.84
CA PHE A 148 -18.27 10.25 -1.80
C PHE A 148 -18.55 9.75 -3.22
N CYS A 149 -18.18 8.49 -3.49
CA CYS A 149 -18.53 7.86 -4.76
C CYS A 149 -19.73 6.95 -4.54
N ARG A 150 -20.83 7.24 -5.22
CA ARG A 150 -21.94 6.31 -5.36
C ARG A 150 -21.59 5.33 -6.47
N VAL A 151 -21.49 4.06 -6.15
CA VAL A 151 -21.26 3.00 -7.13
C VAL A 151 -22.60 2.37 -7.45
N LEU A 152 -23.06 2.54 -8.69
CA LEU A 152 -24.25 1.88 -9.21
C LEU A 152 -23.79 0.58 -9.92
N PHE A 153 -24.42 -0.53 -9.63
CA PHE A 153 -24.23 -1.80 -10.34
C PHE A 153 -25.36 -2.03 -11.36
N PRO A 154 -25.22 -1.61 -12.63
CA PRO A 154 -26.10 -2.09 -13.65
C PRO A 154 -25.47 -3.33 -14.30
N ARG A 155 -26.10 -4.49 -14.13
CA ARG A 155 -25.79 -5.74 -14.86
C ARG A 155 -24.30 -6.08 -14.93
N GLY A 156 -23.65 -6.24 -13.77
CA GLY A 156 -22.31 -6.85 -13.71
C GLY A 156 -21.12 -5.95 -13.94
N ASN A 157 -21.30 -4.68 -14.23
CA ASN A 157 -20.21 -3.70 -14.37
C ASN A 157 -20.24 -2.65 -13.27
N VAL A 158 -19.08 -2.36 -12.69
CA VAL A 158 -18.90 -1.29 -11.71
C VAL A 158 -18.72 0.03 -12.45
N THR A 159 -19.64 0.96 -12.30
CA THR A 159 -19.48 2.32 -12.80
C THR A 159 -19.21 3.26 -11.62
N ILE A 160 -18.05 3.92 -11.62
CA ILE A 160 -17.69 4.90 -10.61
C ILE A 160 -18.05 6.29 -11.16
N HIS A 161 -19.01 6.95 -10.52
CA HIS A 161 -19.29 8.36 -10.80
C HIS A 161 -18.49 9.23 -9.81
N ARG A 162 -17.79 10.23 -10.36
CA ARG A 162 -17.07 11.27 -9.59
C ARG A 162 -18.01 12.39 -9.24
#